data_50f9cf2f5996370b168607c496150841
#
_entry.id   50f9cf2f5996370b168607c496150841
#
_cell.length_a   1.000
_cell.length_b   1.000
_cell.length_c   1.000
_cell.angle_alpha   90.00
_cell.angle_beta   90.00
_cell.angle_gamma   90.00
#
_symmetry.space_group_name_H-M   'P 1'
#
loop_
_entity.id
_entity.type
_entity.pdbx_description
1 polymer ?
#
loop_
_entity_poly.entity_id
_entity_poly.type
_entity_poly.pdbx_seq_one_letter_code
_entity_poly.pdbx_strand_id
1 'polypeptide(L)' 'NKEFYQEEQQRIAEEHLQIAAEIGRTSNISLEKLTELLTLFYKTKE' A
#
# COMPACT_ATOMS: atom_id res chain seq x y z
N ASN A 1 -8.85 -2.99 21.99
CA ASN A 1 -7.43 -3.17 22.23
C ASN A 1 -6.63 -2.60 21.07
N LYS A 2 -5.67 -1.75 21.39
CA LYS A 2 -4.91 -1.04 20.36
C LYS A 2 -4.09 -1.97 19.49
N GLU A 3 -3.46 -2.96 20.10
CA GLU A 3 -2.61 -3.86 19.34
C GLU A 3 -3.42 -4.67 18.34
N PHE A 4 -4.57 -5.14 18.79
CA PHE A 4 -5.42 -5.91 17.90
C PHE A 4 -5.92 -5.05 16.75
N TYR A 5 -6.32 -3.82 17.03
CA TYR A 5 -6.79 -2.92 16.01
C TYR A 5 -5.69 -2.64 14.98
N GLN A 6 -4.49 -2.40 15.46
CA GLN A 6 -3.38 -2.09 14.57
C GLN A 6 -3.04 -3.28 13.68
N GLU A 7 -3.04 -4.48 14.24
CA GLU A 7 -2.74 -5.65 13.44
C GLU A 7 -3.78 -5.87 12.36
N GLU A 8 -5.03 -5.64 12.71
CA GLU A 8 -6.10 -5.81 11.73
C GLU A 8 -5.99 -4.78 10.63
N GLN A 9 -5.69 -3.55 10.98
CA GLN A 9 -5.53 -2.50 9.97
C GLN A 9 -4.33 -2.79 9.08
N GLN A 10 -3.26 -3.30 9.66
CA GLN A 10 -2.08 -3.65 8.87
C GLN A 10 -2.41 -4.76 7.88
N ARG A 11 -3.21 -5.73 8.27
CA ARG A 11 -3.58 -6.79 7.35
C ARG A 11 -4.37 -6.25 6.17
N ILE A 12 -5.27 -5.31 6.45
CA ILE A 12 -6.02 -4.69 5.36
C ILE A 12 -5.09 -3.93 4.43
N ALA A 13 -4.14 -3.19 5.00
CA ALA A 13 -3.19 -2.46 4.18
C ALA A 13 -2.36 -3.40 3.32
N GLU A 14 -1.95 -4.54 3.90
CA GLU A 14 -1.18 -5.51 3.14
C GLU A 14 -1.97 -6.05 1.96
N GLU A 15 -3.26 -6.28 2.14
CA GLU A 15 -4.08 -6.76 1.05
C GLU A 15 -4.11 -5.77 -0.11
N HIS A 16 -4.24 -4.50 0.22
CA HIS A 16 -4.25 -3.48 -0.82
C HIS A 16 -2.89 -3.33 -1.47
N LEU A 17 -1.82 -3.47 -0.69
CA LEU A 17 -0.48 -3.42 -1.25
C LEU A 17 -0.22 -4.58 -2.20
N GLN A 18 -0.74 -5.75 -1.86
CA GLN A 18 -0.59 -6.90 -2.74
C GLN A 18 -1.31 -6.68 -4.06
N ILE A 19 -2.49 -6.09 -4.01
CA ILE A 19 -3.21 -5.76 -5.23
C ILE A 19 -2.42 -4.77 -6.06
N ALA A 20 -1.89 -3.74 -5.42
CA ALA A 20 -1.10 -2.75 -6.14
C ALA A 20 0.13 -3.37 -6.77
N ALA A 21 0.80 -4.28 -6.04
CA ALA A 21 1.98 -4.93 -6.56
C ALA A 21 1.64 -5.78 -7.78
N GLU A 22 0.52 -6.48 -7.73
CA GLU A 22 0.11 -7.30 -8.85
C GLU A 22 -0.19 -6.44 -10.07
N ILE A 23 -0.90 -5.36 -9.87
CA ILE A 23 -1.19 -4.46 -10.99
C ILE A 23 0.11 -3.91 -11.56
N GLY A 24 1.05 -3.59 -10.69
CA GLY A 24 2.33 -3.07 -11.15
C GLY A 24 3.07 -4.07 -12.03
N ARG A 25 3.09 -5.34 -11.59
CA ARG A 25 3.79 -6.35 -12.35
C ARG A 25 3.14 -6.59 -13.72
N THR A 26 1.82 -6.66 -13.76
CA THR A 26 1.13 -6.97 -15.01
C THR A 26 1.00 -5.75 -15.90
N SER A 27 1.06 -4.55 -15.36
CA SER A 27 0.91 -3.33 -16.15
C SER A 27 2.24 -2.62 -16.37
N ASN A 28 3.33 -3.26 -15.96
CA ASN A 28 4.67 -2.73 -16.22
C ASN A 28 4.90 -1.39 -15.50
N ILE A 29 4.35 -1.26 -14.30
CA ILE A 29 4.64 -0.11 -13.45
C ILE A 29 5.75 -0.53 -12.50
N SER A 30 6.83 0.25 -12.47
CA SER A 30 8.00 -0.14 -11.71
C SER A 30 7.75 -0.07 -10.21
N LEU A 31 8.54 -0.83 -9.47
CA LEU A 31 8.51 -0.76 -8.01
C LEU A 31 8.84 0.64 -7.55
N GLU A 32 9.78 1.28 -8.23
CA GLU A 32 10.17 2.64 -7.91
C GLU A 32 8.97 3.58 -8.01
N LYS A 33 8.19 3.43 -9.07
CA LYS A 33 7.02 4.27 -9.25
C LYS A 33 5.96 4.01 -8.19
N LEU A 34 5.74 2.74 -7.87
CA LEU A 34 4.76 2.39 -6.85
C LEU A 34 5.17 2.93 -5.49
N THR A 35 6.44 2.83 -5.17
CA THR A 35 6.95 3.38 -3.91
C THR A 35 6.77 4.89 -3.86
N GLU A 36 7.02 5.54 -4.98
CA GLU A 36 6.86 7.00 -5.06
C GLU A 36 5.40 7.38 -4.81
N LEU A 37 4.49 6.66 -5.44
CA LEU A 37 3.07 6.95 -5.26
C LEU A 37 2.62 6.71 -3.83
N LEU A 38 3.09 5.62 -3.23
CA LEU A 38 2.73 5.33 -1.86
C LEU A 38 3.22 6.44 -0.93
N THR A 39 4.44 6.90 -1.16
CA THR A 39 4.98 7.99 -0.36
C THR A 39 4.14 9.24 -0.50
N LEU A 40 3.74 9.55 -1.71
CA LEU A 40 2.92 10.72 -1.97
C LEU A 40 1.58 10.63 -1.25
N PHE A 41 0.92 9.48 -1.37
CA PHE A 41 -0.39 9.31 -0.74
C PHE A 41 -0.29 9.34 0.77
N TYR A 42 0.78 8.79 1.31
CA TYR A 42 0.95 8.76 2.75
C TYR A 42 1.09 10.17 3.31
N LYS A 43 1.78 11.03 2.59
CA LYS A 43 2.03 12.38 3.07
C LYS A 43 0.90 13.34 2.77
N THR A 44 0.06 13.01 1.81
CA THR A 44 -1.05 13.88 1.45
C THR A 44 -2.17 13.74 2.46
N LYS A 45 -2.68 14.86 2.94
CA LYS A 45 -3.78 14.85 3.89
C LYS A 45 -5.00 15.48 3.27
N GLU A 46 -6.15 14.92 3.64
CA GLU A 46 -7.43 15.42 3.14
C GLU A 46 -7.76 16.78 3.67
#